data_977806fa5bcf3dec6fc4853a7422dec1
#
_entry.id   977806fa5bcf3dec6fc4853a7422dec1
#
_cell.length_a   1.000
_cell.length_b   1.000
_cell.length_c   1.000
_cell.angle_alpha   90.00
_cell.angle_beta   90.00
_cell.angle_gamma   90.00
#
_symmetry.space_group_name_H-M   'P 1'
#
loop_
_entity.id
_entity.type
_entity.pdbx_description
1 polymer ?
#
loop_
_entity_poly.entity_id
_entity_poly.type
_entity_poly.pdbx_seq_one_letter_code
_entity_poly.pdbx_strand_id
1 'polypeptide(L)'
;IGGVLQFLYLYRAVLNFYRPRIILPVLNEKLKKFFKLFLPGVVGSGVIQLNIVIGTIIASFLPVGAISHIYYADRLNQLPLAIFGIALGIVLLPSLSKAIKQSDQETTNNIQNRSIEFSLLISLPSAIGLFILAEPIIHILFERGAFVEDDTFYTAKVLSYFSLGL
;
A
#
# COMPACT_ATOMS: atom_id res chain seq x y z
N ILE A 1 -22.20 11.41 -2.47
CA ILE A 1 -23.43 10.62 -2.20
C ILE A 1 -23.05 9.27 -1.57
N GLY A 2 -22.10 8.48 -2.15
CA GLY A 2 -21.73 7.16 -1.63
C GLY A 2 -21.24 7.17 -0.16
N GLY A 3 -20.38 8.11 0.22
CA GLY A 3 -19.89 8.23 1.60
C GLY A 3 -20.98 8.53 2.63
N VAL A 4 -21.99 9.32 2.26
CA VAL A 4 -23.13 9.62 3.15
C VAL A 4 -23.99 8.37 3.36
N LEU A 5 -24.27 7.61 2.30
CA LEU A 5 -25.02 6.36 2.37
C LEU A 5 -24.29 5.32 3.21
N GLN A 6 -22.97 5.18 3.03
CA GLN A 6 -22.13 4.30 3.82
C GLN A 6 -22.14 4.71 5.30
N PHE A 7 -22.00 5.99 5.59
CA PHE A 7 -22.08 6.51 6.95
C PHE A 7 -23.43 6.21 7.61
N LEU A 8 -24.54 6.49 6.91
CA LEU A 8 -25.89 6.23 7.42
C LEU A 8 -26.14 4.74 7.66
N TYR A 9 -25.67 3.88 6.76
CA TYR A 9 -25.75 2.42 6.92
C TYR A 9 -24.99 1.94 8.15
N LEU A 10 -23.72 2.35 8.29
CA LEU A 10 -22.90 2.00 9.45
C LEU A 10 -23.47 2.56 10.75
N TYR A 11 -23.95 3.81 10.75
CA TYR A 11 -24.56 4.41 11.92
C TYR A 11 -25.78 3.62 12.38
N ARG A 12 -26.62 3.22 11.45
CA ARG A 12 -27.81 2.41 11.75
C ARG A 12 -27.45 1.02 12.27
N ALA A 13 -26.42 0.38 11.71
CA ALA A 13 -25.93 -0.90 12.20
C ALA A 13 -25.37 -0.79 13.63
N VAL A 14 -24.63 0.26 13.92
CA VAL A 14 -24.05 0.51 15.25
C VAL A 14 -25.14 0.79 16.30
N LEU A 15 -26.22 1.49 15.95
CA LEU A 15 -27.31 1.79 16.88
C LEU A 15 -27.98 0.54 17.44
N ASN A 16 -27.93 -0.60 16.73
CA ASN A 16 -28.47 -1.88 17.22
C ASN A 16 -27.62 -2.50 18.35
N PHE A 17 -26.32 -2.17 18.40
CA PHE A 17 -25.37 -2.73 19.38
C PHE A 17 -24.98 -1.72 20.44
N TYR A 18 -24.90 -0.44 20.07
CA TYR A 18 -24.41 0.62 20.95
C TYR A 18 -25.04 1.96 20.59
N ARG A 19 -25.53 2.69 21.59
CA ARG A 19 -26.01 4.07 21.39
C ARG A 19 -24.83 5.03 21.62
N PRO A 20 -24.27 5.63 20.59
CA PRO A 20 -23.16 6.56 20.74
C PRO A 20 -23.61 7.78 21.57
N ARG A 21 -22.89 8.06 22.64
CA ARG A 21 -23.08 9.29 23.43
C ARG A 21 -21.94 10.24 23.10
N ILE A 22 -22.28 11.45 22.75
CA ILE A 22 -21.30 12.53 22.59
C ILE A 22 -20.85 12.93 23.98
N ILE A 23 -19.66 12.54 24.37
CA ILE A 23 -19.05 12.90 25.66
C ILE A 23 -17.87 13.80 25.36
N LEU A 24 -17.75 14.92 26.05
CA LEU A 24 -16.57 15.78 25.96
C LEU A 24 -15.35 14.97 26.39
N PRO A 25 -14.26 14.98 25.57
CA PRO A 25 -13.07 14.20 25.87
C PRO A 25 -12.41 14.76 27.13
N VAL A 26 -12.34 13.93 28.18
CA VAL A 26 -11.56 14.23 29.38
C VAL A 26 -10.17 13.64 29.19
N LEU A 27 -9.14 14.46 29.36
CA LEU A 27 -7.72 14.07 29.26
C LEU A 27 -7.39 13.11 30.44
N ASN A 28 -7.68 11.83 30.23
CA ASN A 28 -7.30 10.77 31.16
C ASN A 28 -6.03 10.04 30.67
N GLU A 29 -5.44 9.21 31.51
CA GLU A 29 -4.22 8.44 31.21
C GLU A 29 -4.37 7.57 29.94
N LYS A 30 -5.54 7.05 29.67
CA LYS A 30 -5.82 6.24 28.46
C LYS A 30 -5.76 7.10 27.20
N LEU A 31 -6.29 8.31 27.26
CA LEU A 31 -6.28 9.26 26.15
C LEU A 31 -4.85 9.79 25.88
N LYS A 32 -4.08 10.06 26.93
CA LYS A 32 -2.65 10.42 26.79
C LYS A 32 -1.85 9.29 26.13
N LYS A 33 -2.07 8.04 26.54
CA LYS A 33 -1.43 6.87 25.95
C LYS A 33 -1.81 6.70 24.47
N PHE A 34 -3.09 6.93 24.15
CA PHE A 34 -3.55 6.93 22.76
C PHE A 34 -2.81 7.96 21.92
N PHE A 35 -2.75 9.24 22.34
CA PHE A 35 -2.04 10.29 21.61
C PHE A 35 -0.55 10.02 21.49
N LYS A 36 0.09 9.46 22.52
CA LYS A 36 1.51 9.08 22.49
C LYS A 36 1.82 8.01 21.41
N LEU A 37 0.87 7.12 21.15
CA LEU A 37 1.01 6.09 20.12
C LEU A 37 0.53 6.59 18.74
N PHE A 38 -0.49 7.44 18.71
CA PHE A 38 -1.10 7.96 17.50
C PHE A 38 -0.22 8.97 16.77
N LEU A 39 0.40 9.89 17.51
CA LEU A 39 1.22 10.96 16.91
C LEU A 39 2.37 10.43 16.06
N PRO A 40 3.21 9.48 16.53
CA PRO A 40 4.24 8.89 15.69
C PRO A 40 3.70 8.18 14.45
N GLY A 41 2.53 7.53 14.58
CA GLY A 41 1.85 6.87 13.46
C GLY A 41 1.39 7.87 12.39
N VAL A 42 0.83 9.00 12.80
CA VAL A 42 0.44 10.09 11.89
C VAL A 42 1.65 10.68 11.17
N VAL A 43 2.75 10.91 11.89
CA VAL A 43 4.00 11.40 11.28
C VAL A 43 4.52 10.39 10.25
N GLY A 44 4.57 9.09 10.60
CA GLY A 44 5.00 8.05 9.68
C GLY A 44 4.14 7.98 8.40
N SER A 45 2.82 8.02 8.54
CA SER A 45 1.91 8.06 7.39
C SER A 45 2.03 9.35 6.59
N GLY A 46 2.28 10.48 7.26
CA GLY A 46 2.50 11.78 6.64
C GLY A 46 3.72 11.81 5.72
N VAL A 47 4.81 11.13 6.10
CA VAL A 47 6.02 11.03 5.25
C VAL A 47 5.72 10.34 3.92
N ILE A 48 4.92 9.28 3.93
CA ILE A 48 4.50 8.59 2.70
C ILE A 48 3.70 9.55 1.81
N GLN A 49 2.77 10.30 2.40
CA GLN A 49 1.96 11.26 1.65
C GLN A 49 2.79 12.41 1.08
N LEU A 50 3.77 12.90 1.83
CA LEU A 50 4.71 13.92 1.35
C LEU A 50 5.54 13.41 0.17
N ASN A 51 5.99 12.15 0.22
CA ASN A 51 6.72 11.54 -0.90
C ASN A 51 5.88 11.52 -2.19
N ILE A 52 4.60 11.17 -2.10
CA ILE A 52 3.68 11.18 -3.25
C ILE A 52 3.51 12.61 -3.79
N VAL A 53 3.33 13.59 -2.92
CA VAL A 53 3.18 15.01 -3.32
C VAL A 53 4.46 15.52 -4.00
N ILE A 54 5.63 15.27 -3.41
CA ILE A 54 6.91 15.67 -3.99
C ILE A 54 7.14 14.99 -5.33
N GLY A 55 6.87 13.69 -5.43
CA GLY A 55 6.96 12.94 -6.69
C GLY A 55 6.05 13.52 -7.77
N THR A 56 4.82 13.90 -7.42
CA THR A 56 3.88 14.52 -8.36
C THR A 56 4.36 15.91 -8.82
N ILE A 57 4.90 16.72 -7.89
CA ILE A 57 5.49 18.02 -8.22
C ILE A 57 6.65 17.85 -9.20
N ILE A 58 7.57 16.93 -8.95
CA ILE A 58 8.69 16.64 -9.84
C ILE A 58 8.18 16.17 -11.22
N ALA A 59 7.20 15.27 -11.23
CA ALA A 59 6.60 14.76 -12.45
C ALA A 59 5.88 15.84 -13.28
N SER A 60 5.40 16.91 -12.64
CA SER A 60 4.76 18.04 -13.34
C SER A 60 5.72 18.88 -14.20
N PHE A 61 7.03 18.79 -13.96
CA PHE A 61 8.06 19.43 -14.80
C PHE A 61 8.46 18.62 -16.01
N LEU A 62 7.96 17.36 -16.13
CA LEU A 62 8.22 16.48 -17.26
C LEU A 62 7.23 16.77 -18.40
N PRO A 63 7.50 16.24 -19.62
CA PRO A 63 6.59 16.40 -20.77
C PRO A 63 5.15 15.95 -20.46
N VAL A 64 4.20 16.49 -21.23
CA VAL A 64 2.79 16.13 -21.13
C VAL A 64 2.62 14.62 -21.23
N GLY A 65 1.83 14.04 -20.31
CA GLY A 65 1.61 12.59 -20.25
C GLY A 65 2.43 11.87 -19.17
N ALA A 66 3.55 12.44 -18.71
CA ALA A 66 4.46 11.76 -17.76
C ALA A 66 3.76 11.31 -16.47
N ILE A 67 2.89 12.13 -15.91
CA ILE A 67 2.11 11.77 -14.70
C ILE A 67 1.21 10.57 -14.97
N SER A 68 0.59 10.51 -16.16
CA SER A 68 -0.26 9.38 -16.57
C SER A 68 0.55 8.11 -16.72
N HIS A 69 1.71 8.17 -17.37
CA HIS A 69 2.61 7.02 -17.53
C HIS A 69 3.05 6.46 -16.17
N ILE A 70 3.43 7.32 -15.24
CA ILE A 70 3.78 6.94 -13.87
C ILE A 70 2.58 6.27 -13.18
N TYR A 71 1.38 6.83 -13.31
CA TYR A 71 0.18 6.29 -12.69
C TYR A 71 -0.18 4.89 -13.20
N TYR A 72 -0.14 4.66 -14.52
CA TYR A 72 -0.41 3.35 -15.10
C TYR A 72 0.65 2.31 -14.70
N ALA A 73 1.92 2.68 -14.72
CA ALA A 73 3.00 1.80 -14.27
C ALA A 73 2.87 1.45 -12.77
N ASP A 74 2.55 2.42 -11.92
CA ASP A 74 2.35 2.23 -10.49
C ASP A 74 1.22 1.24 -10.20
N ARG A 75 0.11 1.29 -10.96
CA ARG A 75 -1.01 0.35 -10.80
C ARG A 75 -0.61 -1.09 -11.05
N LEU A 76 0.23 -1.35 -12.03
CA LEU A 76 0.73 -2.70 -12.30
C LEU A 76 1.74 -3.15 -11.25
N ASN A 77 2.63 -2.27 -10.83
CA ASN A 77 3.61 -2.57 -9.79
C ASN A 77 2.94 -2.86 -8.43
N GLN A 78 1.81 -2.20 -8.15
CA GLN A 78 1.04 -2.44 -6.93
C GLN A 78 0.37 -3.82 -6.88
N LEU A 79 0.13 -4.50 -8.00
CA LEU A 79 -0.54 -5.81 -8.01
C LEU A 79 0.27 -6.87 -7.25
N PRO A 80 1.55 -7.15 -7.57
CA PRO A 80 2.36 -8.05 -6.77
C PRO A 80 2.50 -7.58 -5.33
N LEU A 81 2.77 -6.29 -5.11
CA LEU A 81 2.94 -5.71 -3.79
C LEU A 81 1.71 -5.90 -2.89
N ALA A 82 0.50 -5.69 -3.43
CA ALA A 82 -0.74 -5.86 -2.69
C ALA A 82 -1.02 -7.33 -2.37
N ILE A 83 -0.84 -8.22 -3.34
CA ILE A 83 -1.13 -9.65 -3.17
C ILE A 83 -0.19 -10.26 -2.11
N PHE A 84 1.10 -9.94 -2.17
CA PHE A 84 2.10 -10.59 -1.32
C PHE A 84 2.45 -9.79 -0.08
N GLY A 85 2.77 -8.50 -0.22
CA GLY A 85 3.20 -7.67 0.89
C GLY A 85 2.11 -7.47 1.94
N ILE A 86 0.90 -7.12 1.51
CA ILE A 86 -0.24 -6.88 2.41
C ILE A 86 -0.77 -8.19 2.99
N ALA A 87 -0.91 -9.25 2.16
CA ALA A 87 -1.42 -10.53 2.62
C ALA A 87 -0.49 -11.17 3.65
N LEU A 88 0.82 -11.17 3.42
CA LEU A 88 1.81 -11.66 4.40
C LEU A 88 1.78 -10.83 5.68
N GLY A 89 1.69 -9.50 5.59
CA GLY A 89 1.59 -8.63 6.75
C GLY A 89 0.38 -8.97 7.62
N ILE A 90 -0.79 -9.17 7.03
CA ILE A 90 -2.02 -9.50 7.77
C ILE A 90 -1.92 -10.86 8.47
N VAL A 91 -1.32 -11.87 7.83
CA VAL A 91 -1.22 -13.23 8.38
C VAL A 91 -0.11 -13.34 9.42
N LEU A 92 1.04 -12.69 9.18
CA LEU A 92 2.22 -12.87 10.01
C LEU A 92 2.23 -11.98 11.26
N LEU A 93 1.67 -10.77 11.20
CA LEU A 93 1.65 -9.83 12.32
C LEU A 93 1.02 -10.40 13.59
N PRO A 94 -0.16 -11.07 13.57
CA PRO A 94 -0.73 -11.68 14.76
C PRO A 94 0.13 -12.81 15.34
N SER A 95 0.68 -13.67 14.47
CA SER A 95 1.51 -14.80 14.86
C SER A 95 2.82 -14.34 15.50
N LEU A 96 3.48 -13.35 14.87
CA LEU A 96 4.69 -12.73 15.37
C LEU A 96 4.47 -12.04 16.73
N SER A 97 3.38 -11.27 16.84
CA SER A 97 3.02 -10.59 18.09
C SER A 97 2.75 -11.56 19.23
N LYS A 98 2.19 -12.73 18.93
CA LYS A 98 1.95 -13.79 19.92
C LYS A 98 3.27 -14.42 20.38
N ALA A 99 4.17 -14.78 19.47
CA ALA A 99 5.46 -15.35 19.77
C ALA A 99 6.32 -14.40 20.63
N ILE A 100 6.35 -13.11 20.28
CA ILE A 100 7.07 -12.08 21.05
C ILE A 100 6.51 -11.96 22.48
N LYS A 101 5.17 -11.96 22.63
CA LYS A 101 4.54 -11.89 23.96
C LYS A 101 4.87 -13.11 24.85
N GLN A 102 5.09 -14.27 24.23
CA GLN A 102 5.45 -15.51 24.91
C GLN A 102 6.95 -15.61 25.17
N SER A 103 7.75 -14.62 24.73
CA SER A 103 9.22 -14.63 24.79
C SER A 103 9.84 -15.85 24.08
N ASP A 104 9.12 -16.40 23.09
CA ASP A 104 9.57 -17.53 22.28
C ASP A 104 10.41 -16.99 21.11
N GLN A 105 11.70 -16.88 21.38
CA GLN A 105 12.66 -16.34 20.42
C GLN A 105 12.86 -17.26 19.21
N GLU A 106 12.78 -18.56 19.40
CA GLU A 106 12.95 -19.54 18.32
C GLU A 106 11.79 -19.45 17.33
N THR A 107 10.54 -19.47 17.81
CA THR A 107 9.36 -19.28 16.97
C THR A 107 9.36 -17.92 16.31
N THR A 108 9.78 -16.86 16.99
CA THR A 108 9.89 -15.51 16.45
C THR A 108 10.85 -15.47 15.26
N ASN A 109 12.05 -16.02 15.41
CA ASN A 109 13.06 -16.08 14.36
C ASN A 109 12.60 -16.94 13.17
N ASN A 110 11.95 -18.07 13.43
CA ASN A 110 11.42 -18.94 12.38
C ASN A 110 10.34 -18.25 11.56
N ILE A 111 9.43 -17.51 12.21
CA ILE A 111 8.40 -16.74 11.50
C ILE A 111 9.03 -15.66 10.64
N GLN A 112 10.03 -14.93 11.16
CA GLN A 112 10.73 -13.88 10.42
C GLN A 112 11.48 -14.44 9.21
N ASN A 113 12.26 -15.50 9.38
CA ASN A 113 13.01 -16.12 8.30
C ASN A 113 12.10 -16.62 7.19
N ARG A 114 11.04 -17.35 7.54
CA ARG A 114 10.06 -17.82 6.56
C ARG A 114 9.35 -16.66 5.84
N SER A 115 9.09 -15.57 6.55
CA SER A 115 8.50 -14.37 5.94
C SER A 115 9.41 -13.78 4.85
N ILE A 116 10.71 -13.69 5.15
CA ILE A 116 11.72 -13.19 4.19
C ILE A 116 11.84 -14.16 3.01
N GLU A 117 11.94 -15.46 3.26
CA GLU A 117 12.01 -16.48 2.20
C GLU A 117 10.81 -16.41 1.25
N PHE A 118 9.58 -16.38 1.78
CA PHE A 118 8.38 -16.26 0.96
C PHE A 118 8.29 -14.93 0.22
N SER A 119 8.67 -13.84 0.87
CA SER A 119 8.70 -12.52 0.21
C SER A 119 9.66 -12.54 -0.99
N LEU A 120 10.88 -13.03 -0.81
CA LEU A 120 11.87 -13.12 -1.87
C LEU A 120 11.46 -14.09 -2.98
N LEU A 121 10.91 -15.27 -2.60
CA LEU A 121 10.46 -16.28 -3.57
C LEU A 121 9.42 -15.73 -4.56
N ILE A 122 8.63 -14.77 -4.14
CA ILE A 122 7.53 -14.24 -4.94
C ILE A 122 7.89 -12.90 -5.55
N SER A 123 8.57 -12.01 -4.80
CA SER A 123 8.93 -10.69 -5.32
C SER A 123 9.98 -10.78 -6.44
N LEU A 124 10.99 -11.66 -6.32
CA LEU A 124 12.03 -11.78 -7.34
C LEU A 124 11.49 -12.23 -8.71
N PRO A 125 10.69 -13.31 -8.84
CA PRO A 125 10.11 -13.67 -10.14
C PRO A 125 9.16 -12.59 -10.67
N SER A 126 8.39 -11.94 -9.77
CA SER A 126 7.48 -10.87 -10.16
C SER A 126 8.23 -9.64 -10.68
N ALA A 127 9.31 -9.24 -10.00
CA ALA A 127 10.16 -8.14 -10.42
C ALA A 127 10.80 -8.42 -11.79
N ILE A 128 11.40 -9.60 -11.95
CA ILE A 128 12.01 -10.02 -13.22
C ILE A 128 10.94 -10.09 -14.33
N GLY A 129 9.77 -10.66 -14.03
CA GLY A 129 8.67 -10.76 -15.00
C GLY A 129 8.19 -9.39 -15.44
N LEU A 130 7.94 -8.46 -14.50
CA LEU A 130 7.54 -7.09 -14.80
C LEU A 130 8.64 -6.31 -15.55
N PHE A 131 9.91 -6.56 -15.23
CA PHE A 131 11.04 -5.91 -15.91
C PHE A 131 11.14 -6.32 -17.37
N ILE A 132 11.11 -7.63 -17.64
CA ILE A 132 11.29 -8.18 -18.99
C ILE A 132 10.03 -8.00 -19.84
N LEU A 133 8.86 -8.19 -19.25
CA LEU A 133 7.58 -8.17 -19.94
C LEU A 133 6.86 -6.82 -19.83
N ALA A 134 7.54 -5.75 -19.39
CA ALA A 134 6.93 -4.44 -19.20
C ALA A 134 6.20 -3.96 -20.46
N GLU A 135 6.88 -3.96 -21.60
CA GLU A 135 6.33 -3.47 -22.85
C GLU A 135 5.15 -4.32 -23.36
N PRO A 136 5.25 -5.65 -23.50
CA PRO A 136 4.09 -6.45 -23.91
C PRO A 136 2.91 -6.38 -22.93
N ILE A 137 3.15 -6.25 -21.63
CA ILE A 137 2.09 -6.09 -20.64
C ILE A 137 1.35 -4.76 -20.85
N ILE A 138 2.07 -3.65 -20.99
CA ILE A 138 1.47 -2.33 -21.22
C ILE A 138 0.74 -2.30 -22.55
N HIS A 139 1.33 -2.81 -23.61
CA HIS A 139 0.73 -2.90 -24.94
C HIS A 139 -0.63 -3.61 -24.91
N ILE A 140 -0.67 -4.83 -24.33
CA ILE A 140 -1.91 -5.63 -24.28
C ILE A 140 -2.99 -5.00 -23.41
N LEU A 141 -2.60 -4.39 -22.28
CA LEU A 141 -3.55 -3.89 -21.32
C LEU A 141 -4.07 -2.48 -21.63
N PHE A 142 -3.23 -1.60 -22.14
CA PHE A 142 -3.54 -0.17 -22.21
C PHE A 142 -3.51 0.43 -23.61
N GLU A 143 -2.80 -0.15 -24.58
CA GLU A 143 -2.66 0.42 -25.94
C GLU A 143 -3.97 0.30 -26.71
N ARG A 144 -4.86 1.27 -26.46
CA ARG A 144 -6.13 1.40 -27.17
C ARG A 144 -6.67 2.83 -27.08
N GLY A 145 -7.39 3.24 -28.11
CA GLY A 145 -8.04 4.56 -28.16
C GLY A 145 -7.01 5.70 -28.19
N ALA A 146 -6.97 6.51 -27.16
CA ALA A 146 -6.03 7.63 -27.07
C ALA A 146 -4.64 7.25 -26.55
N PHE A 147 -4.45 6.02 -26.04
CA PHE A 147 -3.16 5.52 -25.58
C PHE A 147 -2.43 4.87 -26.75
N VAL A 148 -1.37 5.53 -27.22
CA VAL A 148 -0.64 5.17 -28.43
C VAL A 148 0.69 4.47 -28.09
N GLU A 149 1.41 4.00 -29.13
CA GLU A 149 2.68 3.29 -29.02
C GLU A 149 3.74 4.06 -28.20
N ASP A 150 3.82 5.39 -28.37
CA ASP A 150 4.74 6.23 -27.58
C ASP A 150 4.38 6.17 -26.09
N ASP A 151 3.11 6.17 -25.74
CA ASP A 151 2.65 6.04 -24.33
C ASP A 151 3.02 4.66 -23.79
N THR A 152 2.91 3.61 -24.61
CA THR A 152 3.33 2.25 -24.27
C THR A 152 4.81 2.21 -23.94
N PHE A 153 5.67 2.78 -24.78
CA PHE A 153 7.11 2.82 -24.58
C PHE A 153 7.49 3.52 -23.27
N TYR A 154 6.98 4.74 -23.06
CA TYR A 154 7.31 5.50 -21.82
C TYR A 154 6.75 4.83 -20.57
N THR A 155 5.52 4.30 -20.60
CA THR A 155 4.92 3.61 -19.47
C THR A 155 5.66 2.31 -19.14
N ALA A 156 6.04 1.54 -20.14
CA ALA A 156 6.82 0.32 -19.97
C ALA A 156 8.20 0.60 -19.36
N LYS A 157 8.84 1.67 -19.78
CA LYS A 157 10.12 2.11 -19.20
C LYS A 157 9.98 2.48 -17.71
N VAL A 158 8.93 3.19 -17.35
CA VAL A 158 8.63 3.50 -15.95
C VAL A 158 8.35 2.23 -15.15
N LEU A 159 7.56 1.29 -15.70
CA LEU A 159 7.26 0.01 -15.06
C LEU A 159 8.51 -0.82 -14.82
N SER A 160 9.43 -0.87 -15.78
CA SER A 160 10.72 -1.56 -15.62
C SER A 160 11.53 -0.99 -14.46
N TYR A 161 11.57 0.33 -14.28
CA TYR A 161 12.26 0.92 -13.14
C TYR A 161 11.53 0.66 -11.82
N PHE A 162 10.20 0.68 -11.80
CA PHE A 162 9.42 0.38 -10.59
C PHE A 162 9.59 -1.06 -10.15
N SER A 163 9.69 -2.01 -11.09
CA SER A 163 9.88 -3.42 -10.80
C SER A 163 11.17 -3.73 -10.05
N LEU A 164 12.21 -2.88 -10.17
CA LEU A 164 13.45 -3.02 -9.41
C LEU A 164 13.29 -2.69 -7.91
N GLY A 165 12.21 -2.00 -7.55
CA GLY A 165 11.89 -1.66 -6.16
C GLY A 165 10.92 -2.63 -5.49
N LEU A 166 10.52 -3.72 -6.15
CA LEU A 166 9.59 -4.72 -5.65
C LEU A 166 10.30 -5.74 -4.77
#